data_96fb573422fc6891dec9cb4e45f1d258
#
_entry.id   96fb573422fc6891dec9cb4e45f1d258
#
_cell.length_a   1.000
_cell.length_b   1.000
_cell.length_c   1.000
_cell.angle_alpha   90.00
_cell.angle_beta   90.00
_cell.angle_gamma   90.00
#
_symmetry.space_group_name_H-M   'P 1'
#
loop_
_entity.id
_entity.type
_entity.pdbx_description
1 polymer ?
#
loop_
_entity_poly.entity_id
_entity_poly.type
_entity_poly.pdbx_seq_one_letter_code
_entity_poly.pdbx_strand_id
1 'polypeptide(L)'
;LTFLLLTVNVGNRVIADLVDDECILSAALMDSEGFTIERTSSDFKPTAMTELVDLHPDSHLLTVVGENSTVIISKLETGHSIAIQCPNDGNLGKARLKLAKACEAILPYL
;
A
#
# COMPACT_ATOMS: atom_id res chain seq x y z
N LEU A 1 4.76 -7.80 26.67
CA LEU A 1 5.38 -8.45 25.49
C LEU A 1 4.34 -9.04 24.58
N THR A 2 3.42 -9.87 25.10
CA THR A 2 2.35 -10.47 24.30
C THR A 2 1.45 -9.40 23.69
N PHE A 3 1.15 -8.36 24.44
CA PHE A 3 0.33 -7.25 23.96
C PHE A 3 1.00 -6.52 22.80
N LEU A 4 2.31 -6.25 22.90
CA LEU A 4 3.08 -5.60 21.84
C LEU A 4 3.11 -6.46 20.58
N LEU A 5 3.31 -7.77 20.73
CA LEU A 5 3.28 -8.70 19.59
C LEU A 5 1.94 -8.71 18.89
N LEU A 6 0.84 -8.66 19.64
CA LEU A 6 -0.49 -8.59 19.06
C LEU A 6 -0.69 -7.31 18.26
N THR A 7 -0.24 -6.18 18.78
CA THR A 7 -0.34 -4.88 18.09
C THR A 7 0.43 -4.89 16.78
N VAL A 8 1.67 -5.41 16.80
CA VAL A 8 2.49 -5.54 15.58
C VAL A 8 1.83 -6.49 14.58
N ASN A 9 1.33 -7.63 15.04
CA ASN A 9 0.66 -8.60 14.17
C ASN A 9 -0.60 -8.03 13.52
N VAL A 10 -1.36 -7.21 14.24
CA VAL A 10 -2.56 -6.57 13.68
C VAL A 10 -2.16 -5.57 12.59
N GLY A 11 -1.12 -4.76 12.83
CA GLY A 11 -0.60 -3.83 11.82
C GLY A 11 -0.12 -4.55 10.56
N ASN A 12 0.66 -5.63 10.74
CA ASN A 12 1.13 -6.47 9.63
C ASN A 12 -0.04 -7.11 8.88
N ARG A 13 -1.08 -7.49 9.61
CA ARG A 13 -2.25 -8.10 9.03
C ARG A 13 -3.01 -7.17 8.10
N VAL A 14 -3.04 -5.87 8.39
CA VAL A 14 -3.70 -4.88 7.52
C VAL A 14 -3.09 -4.92 6.12
N ILE A 15 -1.76 -4.94 6.01
CA ILE A 15 -1.08 -5.00 4.72
C ILE A 15 -1.27 -6.37 4.07
N ALA A 16 -1.10 -7.45 4.82
CA ALA A 16 -1.27 -8.81 4.30
C ALA A 16 -2.68 -9.08 3.79
N ASP A 17 -3.68 -8.57 4.50
CA ASP A 17 -5.10 -8.80 4.15
C ASP A 17 -5.54 -8.02 2.90
N LEU A 18 -4.75 -7.06 2.44
CA LEU A 18 -5.03 -6.38 1.18
C LEU A 18 -4.93 -7.31 -0.01
N VAL A 19 -4.04 -8.30 0.03
CA VAL A 19 -3.82 -9.22 -1.08
C VAL A 19 -4.95 -10.24 -1.14
N ASP A 20 -5.68 -10.25 -2.26
CA ASP A 20 -6.78 -11.21 -2.50
C ASP A 20 -6.54 -12.06 -3.75
N ASP A 21 -5.39 -11.88 -4.42
CA ASP A 21 -4.99 -12.59 -5.64
C ASP A 21 -5.95 -12.39 -6.83
N GLU A 22 -6.89 -11.48 -6.72
CA GLU A 22 -7.80 -11.09 -7.80
C GLU A 22 -7.62 -9.64 -8.19
N CYS A 23 -8.00 -8.72 -7.27
CA CYS A 23 -7.92 -7.28 -7.49
C CYS A 23 -6.61 -6.69 -7.02
N ILE A 24 -5.97 -7.33 -6.03
CA ILE A 24 -4.70 -6.87 -5.44
C ILE A 24 -3.77 -8.07 -5.36
N LEU A 25 -2.65 -7.99 -6.08
CA LEU A 25 -1.64 -9.05 -6.14
C LEU A 25 -0.55 -8.90 -5.10
N SER A 26 -0.21 -7.67 -4.76
CA SER A 26 0.84 -7.34 -3.79
C SER A 26 0.52 -6.03 -3.09
N ALA A 27 1.04 -5.87 -1.88
CA ALA A 27 0.89 -4.65 -1.10
C ALA A 27 2.17 -4.34 -0.34
N ALA A 28 2.41 -3.06 -0.07
CA ALA A 28 3.56 -2.60 0.69
C ALA A 28 3.24 -1.34 1.48
N LEU A 29 3.86 -1.22 2.65
CA LEU A 29 3.83 -0.02 3.48
C LEU A 29 5.19 0.66 3.40
N MET A 30 5.21 1.95 3.13
CA MET A 30 6.43 2.75 3.05
C MET A 30 6.39 3.87 4.09
N ASP A 31 7.56 4.25 4.61
CA ASP A 31 7.68 5.38 5.51
C ASP A 31 7.68 6.71 4.75
N SER A 32 7.78 7.82 5.48
CA SER A 32 7.74 9.16 4.90
C SER A 32 8.94 9.46 4.00
N GLU A 33 10.01 8.69 4.10
CA GLU A 33 11.21 8.84 3.26
C GLU A 33 11.19 7.92 2.05
N GLY A 34 10.15 7.10 1.92
CA GLY A 34 9.99 6.19 0.79
C GLY A 34 10.61 4.81 0.97
N PHE A 35 11.13 4.52 2.17
CA PHE A 35 11.65 3.17 2.46
C PHE A 35 10.52 2.21 2.77
N THR A 36 10.64 1.00 2.26
CA THR A 36 9.65 -0.06 2.51
C THR A 36 9.79 -0.58 3.94
N ILE A 37 8.74 -0.45 4.73
CA ILE A 37 8.65 -1.00 6.08
C ILE A 37 8.23 -2.46 6.00
N GLU A 38 7.27 -2.76 5.11
CA GLU A 38 6.68 -4.08 4.98
C GLU A 38 6.16 -4.29 3.56
N ARG A 39 6.25 -5.52 3.08
CA ARG A 39 5.70 -5.89 1.77
C ARG A 39 5.27 -7.36 1.77
N THR A 40 4.28 -7.67 0.96
CA THR A 40 3.75 -9.04 0.85
C THR A 40 4.55 -9.91 -0.12
N SER A 41 5.30 -9.28 -1.04
CA SER A 41 6.11 -9.98 -2.03
C SER A 41 7.46 -9.30 -2.19
N SER A 42 8.54 -10.08 -2.21
CA SER A 42 9.90 -9.57 -2.42
C SER A 42 10.09 -8.97 -3.82
N ASP A 43 9.26 -9.35 -4.77
CA ASP A 43 9.33 -8.83 -6.14
C ASP A 43 8.65 -7.48 -6.29
N PHE A 44 7.79 -7.09 -5.34
CA PHE A 44 7.13 -5.81 -5.38
C PHE A 44 8.02 -4.74 -4.72
N LYS A 45 8.53 -3.82 -5.54
CA LYS A 45 9.46 -2.77 -5.11
C LYS A 45 8.89 -1.39 -5.47
N PRO A 46 7.89 -0.91 -4.72
CA PRO A 46 7.25 0.38 -5.04
C PRO A 46 8.14 1.59 -4.80
N THR A 47 9.29 1.43 -4.14
CA THR A 47 10.25 2.52 -3.90
C THR A 47 10.69 3.19 -5.20
N ALA A 48 10.70 2.47 -6.31
CA ALA A 48 11.03 3.04 -7.62
C ALA A 48 10.03 4.12 -8.06
N MET A 49 8.87 4.19 -7.41
CA MET A 49 7.80 5.14 -7.75
C MET A 49 7.73 6.33 -6.81
N THR A 50 8.63 6.43 -5.82
CA THR A 50 8.63 7.52 -4.85
C THR A 50 8.84 8.88 -5.52
N GLU A 51 9.60 8.94 -6.60
CA GLU A 51 9.79 10.18 -7.36
C GLU A 51 8.46 10.68 -7.93
N LEU A 52 7.61 9.79 -8.41
CA LEU A 52 6.28 10.15 -8.92
C LEU A 52 5.40 10.72 -7.80
N VAL A 53 5.48 10.12 -6.62
CA VAL A 53 4.75 10.59 -5.44
C VAL A 53 5.21 12.01 -5.08
N ASP A 54 6.51 12.27 -5.11
CA ASP A 54 7.10 13.57 -4.78
C ASP A 54 6.74 14.65 -5.81
N LEU A 55 6.54 14.27 -7.07
CA LEU A 55 6.12 15.19 -8.11
C LEU A 55 4.67 15.64 -7.98
N HIS A 56 3.89 14.95 -7.16
CA HIS A 56 2.48 15.25 -6.95
C HIS A 56 2.18 15.41 -5.45
N PRO A 57 2.74 16.43 -4.79
CA PRO A 57 2.66 16.57 -3.33
C PRO A 57 1.23 16.78 -2.82
N ASP A 58 0.34 17.33 -3.64
CA ASP A 58 -1.05 17.60 -3.27
C ASP A 58 -1.98 16.41 -3.54
N SER A 59 -1.49 15.36 -4.20
CA SER A 59 -2.28 14.18 -4.52
C SER A 59 -2.15 13.14 -3.43
N HIS A 60 -3.27 12.71 -2.87
CA HIS A 60 -3.30 11.64 -1.86
C HIS A 60 -3.34 10.25 -2.47
N LEU A 61 -3.76 10.15 -3.72
CA LEU A 61 -3.94 8.89 -4.42
C LEU A 61 -3.33 9.00 -5.82
N LEU A 62 -2.39 8.12 -6.13
CA LEU A 62 -1.76 8.05 -7.44
C LEU A 62 -1.99 6.68 -8.05
N THR A 63 -2.34 6.65 -9.33
CA THR A 63 -2.48 5.42 -10.11
C THR A 63 -1.48 5.44 -11.24
N VAL A 64 -0.61 4.44 -11.27
CA VAL A 64 0.42 4.29 -12.31
C VAL A 64 0.11 3.05 -13.12
N VAL A 65 -0.32 3.25 -14.36
CA VAL A 65 -0.65 2.13 -15.27
C VAL A 65 0.62 1.73 -16.01
N GLY A 66 1.07 0.51 -15.76
CA GLY A 66 2.20 -0.09 -16.45
C GLY A 66 1.75 -1.08 -17.49
N GLU A 67 2.71 -1.65 -18.19
CA GLU A 67 2.46 -2.63 -19.26
C GLU A 67 1.87 -3.93 -18.70
N ASN A 68 2.37 -4.39 -17.55
CA ASN A 68 2.00 -5.67 -16.97
C ASN A 68 1.08 -5.57 -15.76
N SER A 69 1.05 -4.42 -15.11
CA SER A 69 0.25 -4.23 -13.90
C SER A 69 0.01 -2.75 -13.64
N THR A 70 -0.93 -2.47 -12.76
CA THR A 70 -1.23 -1.12 -12.29
C THR A 70 -0.84 -1.01 -10.83
N VAL A 71 -0.15 0.06 -10.46
CA VAL A 71 0.20 0.34 -9.07
C VAL A 71 -0.61 1.54 -8.58
N ILE A 72 -1.25 1.38 -7.44
CA ILE A 72 -2.00 2.47 -6.78
C ILE A 72 -1.30 2.78 -5.47
N ILE A 73 -0.98 4.05 -5.25
CA ILE A 73 -0.30 4.53 -4.04
C ILE A 73 -1.20 5.51 -3.32
N SER A 74 -1.46 5.26 -2.05
CA SER A 74 -2.23 6.14 -1.19
C SER A 74 -1.33 6.71 -0.10
N LYS A 75 -1.30 8.04 0.01
CA LYS A 75 -0.54 8.74 1.05
C LYS A 75 -1.39 8.90 2.30
N LEU A 76 -0.77 8.70 3.46
CA LEU A 76 -1.41 8.86 4.77
C LEU A 76 -1.01 10.19 5.39
N GLU A 77 -1.81 10.66 6.36
CA GLU A 77 -1.55 11.90 7.09
C GLU A 77 -0.21 11.88 7.83
N THR A 78 0.24 10.70 8.24
CA THR A 78 1.51 10.50 8.93
C THR A 78 2.73 10.67 8.03
N GLY A 79 2.53 10.75 6.72
CA GLY A 79 3.61 10.72 5.73
C GLY A 79 3.89 9.33 5.19
N HIS A 80 3.38 8.29 5.82
CA HIS A 80 3.48 6.93 5.30
C HIS A 80 2.65 6.79 4.02
N SER A 81 2.94 5.75 3.25
CA SER A 81 2.18 5.42 2.03
C SER A 81 1.92 3.94 1.97
N ILE A 82 0.77 3.55 1.42
CA ILE A 82 0.49 2.16 1.08
C ILE A 82 0.42 2.07 -0.43
N ALA A 83 1.18 1.14 -1.00
CA ALA A 83 1.16 0.84 -2.43
C ALA A 83 0.58 -0.54 -2.65
N ILE A 84 -0.26 -0.67 -3.66
CA ILE A 84 -0.81 -1.96 -4.08
C ILE A 84 -0.53 -2.19 -5.56
N GLN A 85 -0.32 -3.45 -5.92
CA GLN A 85 -0.15 -3.87 -7.31
C GLN A 85 -1.40 -4.64 -7.73
N CYS A 86 -1.98 -4.21 -8.84
CA CYS A 86 -3.23 -4.76 -9.36
C CYS A 86 -3.02 -5.27 -10.79
N PRO A 87 -3.72 -6.34 -11.21
CA PRO A 87 -3.72 -6.73 -12.61
C PRO A 87 -4.42 -5.65 -13.45
N ASN A 88 -3.95 -5.43 -14.69
CA ASN A 88 -4.52 -4.39 -15.55
C ASN A 88 -5.99 -4.65 -15.93
N ASP A 89 -6.40 -5.91 -15.95
CA ASP A 89 -7.76 -6.34 -16.24
C ASP A 89 -8.61 -6.54 -14.99
N GLY A 90 -8.07 -6.20 -13.80
CA GLY A 90 -8.77 -6.36 -12.55
C GLY A 90 -9.76 -5.24 -12.23
N ASN A 91 -10.50 -5.42 -11.15
CA ASN A 91 -11.46 -4.42 -10.68
C ASN A 91 -10.73 -3.36 -9.84
N LEU A 92 -10.30 -2.28 -10.48
CA LEU A 92 -9.57 -1.19 -9.83
C LEU A 92 -10.43 -0.44 -8.82
N GLY A 93 -11.74 -0.33 -9.06
CA GLY A 93 -12.64 0.29 -8.10
C GLY A 93 -12.69 -0.45 -6.77
N LYS A 94 -12.77 -1.77 -6.83
CA LYS A 94 -12.72 -2.62 -5.63
C LYS A 94 -11.37 -2.52 -4.94
N ALA A 95 -10.28 -2.50 -5.71
CA ALA A 95 -8.93 -2.36 -5.17
C ALA A 95 -8.76 -1.03 -4.43
N ARG A 96 -9.25 0.07 -5.00
CA ARG A 96 -9.19 1.39 -4.36
C ARG A 96 -10.00 1.44 -3.07
N LEU A 97 -11.16 0.79 -3.04
CA LEU A 97 -12.00 0.72 -1.86
C LEU A 97 -11.30 -0.04 -0.73
N LYS A 98 -10.70 -1.19 -1.05
CA LYS A 98 -9.92 -1.98 -0.08
C LYS A 98 -8.73 -1.17 0.44
N LEU A 99 -8.04 -0.46 -0.45
CA LEU A 99 -6.92 0.39 -0.09
C LEU A 99 -7.35 1.52 0.87
N ALA A 100 -8.45 2.17 0.60
CA ALA A 100 -8.99 3.23 1.47
C ALA A 100 -9.29 2.70 2.87
N LYS A 101 -9.91 1.52 2.97
CA LYS A 101 -10.21 0.88 4.25
C LYS A 101 -8.93 0.50 5.00
N ALA A 102 -7.92 0.01 4.30
CA ALA A 102 -6.63 -0.33 4.90
C ALA A 102 -5.92 0.92 5.44
N CYS A 103 -5.98 2.03 4.73
CA CYS A 103 -5.41 3.29 5.18
C CYS A 103 -6.03 3.75 6.51
N GLU A 104 -7.33 3.61 6.66
CA GLU A 104 -8.01 3.93 7.93
C GLU A 104 -7.63 2.94 9.04
N ALA A 105 -7.59 1.65 8.72
CA ALA A 105 -7.34 0.60 9.70
C ALA A 105 -5.91 0.64 10.24
N ILE A 106 -4.93 1.07 9.45
CA ILE A 106 -3.53 1.05 9.86
C ILE A 106 -3.11 2.28 10.69
N LEU A 107 -3.82 3.40 10.57
CA LEU A 107 -3.44 4.65 11.24
C LEU A 107 -3.13 4.50 12.72
N PRO A 108 -3.92 3.76 13.53
CA PRO A 108 -3.62 3.60 14.96
C PRO A 108 -2.29 2.91 15.26
N TYR A 109 -1.69 2.23 14.28
CA TYR A 109 -0.47 1.46 14.45
C TYR A 109 0.79 2.14 13.90
N LEU A 110 0.63 3.35 13.38
CA LEU A 110 1.75 4.11 12.79
C LEU A 110 2.34 5.17 13.70
#